data_ef11ba4a74a7afb47aebd353664ecb44
#
_entry.id   ef11ba4a74a7afb47aebd353664ecb44
#
_cell.length_a   1.000
_cell.length_b   1.000
_cell.length_c   1.000
_cell.angle_alpha   90.00
_cell.angle_beta   90.00
_cell.angle_gamma   90.00
#
_symmetry.space_group_name_H-M   'P 1'
#
loop_
_entity.id
_entity.type
_entity.pdbx_description
1 polymer ?
#
loop_
_entity_poly.entity_id
_entity_poly.type
_entity_poly.pdbx_seq_one_letter_code
_entity_poly.pdbx_strand_id
1 'polypeptide(L)'
;MVKNLVTVVIVNYNSGKMLLECIKQVLASTVPVKIIVSDNASSDDSLRLLTDAYQDNQDIRIHKNHANLGFSAANNTVYPMIDTPFILYLNPDCFIGENTIEHLLQVMNDYPDAGMAGCLVTNPDGTEQAGCRGLTPTPARVFNQMLKLEKFFPNNSKFSGYLLSDKPLPDRPQEVELISGSCMFVRKKTIGDIGLLDAKYFLYCEDYDWFYRVIQGGWKIIFTPQTKVTHIKSYSTQQIPISVLGYKAKGMWRYHNKFFKNDSSFFSTLLVRIGILSRLFVLGNICLSKK
;
A
#
# COMPACT_ATOMS: atom_id res chain seq x y z
N MET A 1 -8.93 25.33 -19.25
CA MET A 1 -8.91 24.66 -17.93
C MET A 1 -7.86 23.56 -18.02
N VAL A 2 -6.87 23.55 -17.10
CA VAL A 2 -5.91 22.45 -17.01
C VAL A 2 -6.70 21.21 -16.59
N LYS A 3 -6.64 20.15 -17.38
CA LYS A 3 -7.40 18.92 -17.12
C LYS A 3 -6.76 18.20 -15.94
N ASN A 4 -7.55 17.88 -14.91
CA ASN A 4 -7.06 17.02 -13.82
C ASN A 4 -6.62 15.67 -14.38
N LEU A 5 -5.36 15.30 -14.14
CA LEU A 5 -4.78 14.03 -14.61
C LEU A 5 -4.81 12.95 -13.53
N VAL A 6 -5.00 13.33 -12.27
CA VAL A 6 -4.88 12.44 -11.11
C VAL A 6 -6.10 12.54 -10.22
N THR A 7 -6.64 11.39 -9.82
CA THR A 7 -7.55 11.28 -8.69
C THR A 7 -6.82 10.64 -7.52
N VAL A 8 -6.83 11.33 -6.37
CA VAL A 8 -6.32 10.79 -5.10
C VAL A 8 -7.47 10.10 -4.38
N VAL A 9 -7.31 8.82 -4.09
CA VAL A 9 -8.29 8.01 -3.35
C VAL A 9 -7.76 7.76 -1.95
N ILE A 10 -8.53 8.14 -0.93
CA ILE A 10 -8.17 7.98 0.48
C ILE A 10 -9.28 7.19 1.17
N VAL A 11 -8.94 6.02 1.71
CA VAL A 11 -9.87 5.24 2.55
C VAL A 11 -9.76 5.76 3.98
N ASN A 12 -10.87 6.27 4.52
CA ASN A 12 -10.97 6.74 5.89
C ASN A 12 -11.64 5.71 6.78
N TYR A 13 -11.04 5.40 7.92
CA TYR A 13 -11.67 4.69 9.03
C TYR A 13 -11.10 5.17 10.36
N ASN A 14 -11.82 6.08 11.01
CA ASN A 14 -11.46 6.65 12.32
C ASN A 14 -10.03 7.25 12.33
N SER A 15 -9.70 8.05 11.30
CA SER A 15 -8.35 8.62 11.13
C SER A 15 -8.16 9.95 11.87
N GLY A 16 -9.17 10.46 12.54
CA GLY A 16 -9.10 11.69 13.32
C GLY A 16 -8.62 12.89 12.49
N LYS A 17 -7.73 13.67 13.07
CA LYS A 17 -7.13 14.85 12.41
C LYS A 17 -6.19 14.51 11.26
N MET A 18 -5.73 13.26 11.16
CA MET A 18 -4.77 12.86 10.11
C MET A 18 -5.39 12.93 8.71
N LEU A 19 -6.69 12.59 8.57
CA LEU A 19 -7.39 12.75 7.30
C LEU A 19 -7.34 14.20 6.80
N LEU A 20 -7.65 15.16 7.67
CA LEU A 20 -7.64 16.58 7.33
C LEU A 20 -6.24 17.06 6.92
N GLU A 21 -5.21 16.67 7.67
CA GLU A 21 -3.82 17.05 7.38
C GLU A 21 -3.32 16.42 6.07
N CYS A 22 -3.64 15.15 5.81
CA CYS A 22 -3.34 14.48 4.56
C CYS A 22 -3.98 15.22 3.37
N ILE A 23 -5.27 15.53 3.43
CA ILE A 23 -5.99 16.23 2.36
C ILE A 23 -5.44 17.64 2.14
N LYS A 24 -5.09 18.36 3.21
CA LYS A 24 -4.46 19.69 3.11
C LYS A 24 -3.16 19.63 2.29
N GLN A 25 -2.32 18.62 2.53
CA GLN A 25 -1.08 18.45 1.77
C GLN A 25 -1.33 18.01 0.33
N VAL A 26 -2.33 17.16 0.09
CA VAL A 26 -2.74 16.79 -1.28
C VAL A 26 -3.24 18.00 -2.07
N LEU A 27 -4.00 18.90 -1.45
CA LEU A 27 -4.47 20.13 -2.07
C LEU A 27 -3.36 21.15 -2.34
N ALA A 28 -2.25 21.08 -1.60
CA ALA A 28 -1.06 21.91 -1.84
C ALA A 28 -0.19 21.39 -3.01
N SER A 29 -0.60 20.32 -3.70
CA SER A 29 0.13 19.77 -4.83
C SER A 29 0.29 20.77 -5.98
N THR A 30 1.48 20.79 -6.59
CA THR A 30 1.81 21.62 -7.78
C THR A 30 0.96 21.28 -8.99
N VAL A 31 0.34 20.10 -9.03
CA VAL A 31 -0.57 19.66 -10.09
C VAL A 31 -2.00 19.59 -9.58
N PRO A 32 -3.00 19.99 -10.38
CA PRO A 32 -4.40 19.91 -9.98
C PRO A 32 -4.83 18.44 -9.85
N VAL A 33 -5.56 18.15 -8.76
CA VAL A 33 -6.03 16.80 -8.44
C VAL A 33 -7.51 16.79 -8.08
N LYS A 34 -8.18 15.66 -8.31
CA LYS A 34 -9.46 15.32 -7.67
C LYS A 34 -9.19 14.45 -6.44
N ILE A 35 -9.97 14.61 -5.40
CA ILE A 35 -9.85 13.81 -4.17
C ILE A 35 -11.16 13.07 -3.94
N ILE A 36 -11.08 11.76 -3.73
CA ILE A 36 -12.22 10.95 -3.31
C ILE A 36 -11.88 10.30 -1.98
N VAL A 37 -12.63 10.66 -0.95
CA VAL A 37 -12.56 10.01 0.37
C VAL A 37 -13.60 8.90 0.40
N SER A 38 -13.15 7.65 0.52
CA SER A 38 -14.02 6.49 0.78
C SER A 38 -14.08 6.24 2.28
N ASP A 39 -15.14 6.71 2.91
CA ASP A 39 -15.32 6.58 4.35
C ASP A 39 -15.94 5.24 4.73
N ASN A 40 -15.24 4.47 5.53
CA ASN A 40 -15.62 3.13 5.97
C ASN A 40 -16.50 3.14 7.24
N ALA A 41 -17.53 3.99 7.26
CA ALA A 41 -18.43 4.17 8.40
C ALA A 41 -17.66 4.60 9.67
N SER A 42 -16.85 5.65 9.55
CA SER A 42 -16.16 6.23 10.70
C SER A 42 -17.11 6.78 11.73
N SER A 43 -16.78 6.59 13.00
CA SER A 43 -17.55 7.07 14.15
C SER A 43 -16.86 8.21 14.91
N ASP A 44 -15.65 8.59 14.47
CA ASP A 44 -14.88 9.68 15.04
C ASP A 44 -15.17 11.03 14.34
N ASP A 45 -14.43 12.07 14.71
CA ASP A 45 -14.58 13.41 14.16
C ASP A 45 -13.94 13.60 12.77
N SER A 46 -13.31 12.59 12.18
CA SER A 46 -12.52 12.75 10.95
C SER A 46 -13.32 13.38 9.79
N LEU A 47 -14.55 12.90 9.54
CA LEU A 47 -15.40 13.45 8.49
C LEU A 47 -15.93 14.84 8.84
N ARG A 48 -16.29 15.07 10.11
CA ARG A 48 -16.77 16.39 10.54
C ARG A 48 -15.68 17.44 10.32
N LEU A 49 -14.45 17.19 10.80
CA LEU A 49 -13.31 18.09 10.61
C LEU A 49 -13.04 18.39 9.12
N LEU A 50 -13.13 17.37 8.26
CA LEU A 50 -12.96 17.55 6.82
C LEU A 50 -14.07 18.41 6.21
N THR A 51 -15.33 18.11 6.55
CA THR A 51 -16.48 18.84 6.03
C THR A 51 -16.46 20.30 6.48
N ASP A 52 -16.18 20.55 7.76
CA ASP A 52 -16.10 21.92 8.30
C ASP A 52 -15.01 22.76 7.60
N ALA A 53 -13.89 22.14 7.21
CA ALA A 53 -12.78 22.84 6.55
C ALA A 53 -12.97 23.03 5.04
N TYR A 54 -13.68 22.13 4.35
CA TYR A 54 -13.69 22.06 2.89
C TYR A 54 -15.08 21.80 2.29
N GLN A 55 -16.18 22.18 2.95
CA GLN A 55 -17.56 21.91 2.48
C GLN A 55 -17.85 22.39 1.05
N ASP A 56 -17.24 23.51 0.63
CA ASP A 56 -17.48 24.15 -0.68
C ASP A 56 -16.41 23.76 -1.72
N ASN A 57 -15.46 22.90 -1.38
CA ASN A 57 -14.40 22.49 -2.29
C ASN A 57 -14.91 21.41 -3.25
N GLN A 58 -15.09 21.76 -4.52
CA GLN A 58 -15.62 20.88 -5.56
C GLN A 58 -14.65 19.79 -6.01
N ASP A 59 -13.38 19.90 -5.68
CA ASP A 59 -12.37 18.87 -5.98
C ASP A 59 -12.36 17.73 -4.96
N ILE A 60 -13.08 17.87 -3.83
CA ILE A 60 -13.22 16.85 -2.80
C ILE A 60 -14.59 16.22 -2.86
N ARG A 61 -14.62 14.89 -3.01
CA ARG A 61 -15.84 14.08 -2.95
C ARG A 61 -15.75 13.07 -1.82
N ILE A 62 -16.76 13.02 -0.96
CA ILE A 62 -16.88 12.05 0.12
C ILE A 62 -17.90 10.98 -0.29
N HIS A 63 -17.47 9.72 -0.29
CA HIS A 63 -18.31 8.55 -0.45
C HIS A 63 -18.40 7.80 0.89
N LYS A 64 -19.60 7.67 1.44
CA LYS A 64 -19.84 6.98 2.72
C LYS A 64 -20.27 5.55 2.47
N ASN A 65 -19.45 4.61 2.90
CA ASN A 65 -19.82 3.19 2.93
C ASN A 65 -20.76 2.92 4.12
N HIS A 66 -21.63 1.91 3.99
CA HIS A 66 -22.60 1.55 5.02
C HIS A 66 -21.97 0.82 6.22
N ALA A 67 -20.72 0.32 6.08
CA ALA A 67 -19.96 -0.38 7.10
C ALA A 67 -18.46 -0.28 6.81
N ASN A 68 -17.61 -0.72 7.74
CA ASN A 68 -16.19 -0.93 7.46
C ASN A 68 -16.02 -2.15 6.54
N LEU A 69 -15.81 -1.90 5.26
CA LEU A 69 -15.64 -2.91 4.20
C LEU A 69 -14.20 -3.46 4.12
N GLY A 70 -13.25 -2.89 4.87
CA GLY A 70 -11.82 -3.11 4.73
C GLY A 70 -11.21 -2.26 3.60
N PHE A 71 -9.89 -2.36 3.42
CA PHE A 71 -9.14 -1.48 2.51
C PHE A 71 -9.49 -1.73 1.03
N SER A 72 -9.45 -2.99 0.59
CA SER A 72 -9.67 -3.36 -0.81
C SER A 72 -11.07 -2.98 -1.30
N ALA A 73 -12.10 -3.40 -0.57
CA ALA A 73 -13.47 -3.15 -0.96
C ALA A 73 -13.80 -1.65 -0.95
N ALA A 74 -13.33 -0.90 0.06
CA ALA A 74 -13.54 0.54 0.14
C ALA A 74 -12.90 1.32 -1.02
N ASN A 75 -11.70 0.93 -1.46
CA ASN A 75 -11.10 1.49 -2.66
C ASN A 75 -11.91 1.15 -3.92
N ASN A 76 -12.41 -0.07 -4.02
CA ASN A 76 -13.17 -0.53 -5.17
C ASN A 76 -14.52 0.17 -5.32
N THR A 77 -15.21 0.53 -4.21
CA THR A 77 -16.52 1.21 -4.25
C THR A 77 -16.47 2.55 -4.97
N VAL A 78 -15.35 3.25 -4.91
CA VAL A 78 -15.18 4.56 -5.51
C VAL A 78 -14.56 4.52 -6.91
N TYR A 79 -14.07 3.37 -7.37
CA TYR A 79 -13.46 3.25 -8.69
C TYR A 79 -14.37 3.71 -9.86
N PRO A 80 -15.70 3.44 -9.88
CA PRO A 80 -16.59 3.94 -10.93
C PRO A 80 -16.70 5.47 -11.01
N MET A 81 -16.30 6.18 -9.95
CA MET A 81 -16.31 7.64 -9.88
C MET A 81 -15.06 8.29 -10.48
N ILE A 82 -14.04 7.49 -10.83
CA ILE A 82 -12.73 7.96 -11.29
C ILE A 82 -12.74 8.10 -12.80
N ASP A 83 -12.54 9.32 -13.28
CA ASP A 83 -12.48 9.67 -14.71
C ASP A 83 -11.08 10.06 -15.21
N THR A 84 -10.08 10.12 -14.30
CA THR A 84 -8.70 10.51 -14.61
C THR A 84 -7.85 9.33 -15.08
N PRO A 85 -6.79 9.56 -15.87
CA PRO A 85 -5.91 8.48 -16.36
C PRO A 85 -5.00 7.88 -15.28
N PHE A 86 -4.75 8.60 -14.19
CA PHE A 86 -3.94 8.14 -13.07
C PHE A 86 -4.68 8.23 -11.75
N ILE A 87 -4.34 7.33 -10.84
CA ILE A 87 -4.94 7.23 -9.51
C ILE A 87 -3.82 7.14 -8.49
N LEU A 88 -3.86 7.97 -7.46
CA LEU A 88 -3.02 7.82 -6.28
C LEU A 88 -3.87 7.23 -5.16
N TYR A 89 -3.62 5.98 -4.79
CA TYR A 89 -4.15 5.39 -3.56
C TYR A 89 -3.23 5.80 -2.41
N LEU A 90 -3.75 6.58 -1.49
CA LEU A 90 -2.99 7.18 -0.39
C LEU A 90 -3.66 6.90 0.95
N ASN A 91 -2.90 6.42 1.93
CA ASN A 91 -3.42 6.26 3.27
C ASN A 91 -3.66 7.63 3.94
N PRO A 92 -4.68 7.75 4.83
CA PRO A 92 -5.01 9.01 5.49
C PRO A 92 -3.93 9.50 6.48
N ASP A 93 -2.96 8.65 6.83
CA ASP A 93 -1.80 8.93 7.68
C ASP A 93 -0.49 9.04 6.90
N CYS A 94 -0.60 9.28 5.59
CA CYS A 94 0.51 9.56 4.68
C CYS A 94 0.57 11.05 4.34
N PHE A 95 1.74 11.65 4.52
CA PHE A 95 2.00 13.05 4.27
C PHE A 95 2.96 13.23 3.11
N ILE A 96 2.50 13.92 2.08
CA ILE A 96 3.22 14.13 0.82
C ILE A 96 3.79 15.56 0.74
N GLY A 97 4.88 15.74 0.00
CA GLY A 97 5.34 17.07 -0.40
C GLY A 97 4.56 17.61 -1.61
N GLU A 98 4.59 18.91 -1.81
CA GLU A 98 3.87 19.61 -2.89
C GLU A 98 4.19 19.04 -4.30
N ASN A 99 5.43 18.64 -4.55
CA ASN A 99 5.87 18.11 -5.85
C ASN A 99 5.75 16.58 -5.95
N THR A 100 5.22 15.89 -4.94
CA THR A 100 5.22 14.41 -4.92
C THR A 100 4.42 13.83 -6.08
N ILE A 101 3.21 14.34 -6.32
CA ILE A 101 2.34 13.86 -7.40
C ILE A 101 2.93 14.19 -8.77
N GLU A 102 3.53 15.36 -8.92
CA GLU A 102 4.22 15.77 -10.15
C GLU A 102 5.38 14.82 -10.50
N HIS A 103 6.23 14.49 -9.53
CA HIS A 103 7.32 13.53 -9.73
C HIS A 103 6.80 12.13 -10.10
N LEU A 104 5.72 11.66 -9.46
CA LEU A 104 5.13 10.38 -9.80
C LEU A 104 4.52 10.38 -11.21
N LEU A 105 3.89 11.49 -11.63
CA LEU A 105 3.42 11.67 -13.01
C LEU A 105 4.57 11.63 -14.00
N GLN A 106 5.69 12.32 -13.69
CA GLN A 106 6.87 12.31 -14.54
C GLN A 106 7.43 10.90 -14.72
N VAL A 107 7.55 10.14 -13.61
CA VAL A 107 7.97 8.72 -13.68
C VAL A 107 7.04 7.91 -14.59
N MET A 108 5.72 8.07 -14.49
CA MET A 108 4.79 7.33 -15.35
C MET A 108 4.84 7.75 -16.82
N ASN A 109 5.29 8.97 -17.13
CA ASN A 109 5.52 9.44 -18.49
C ASN A 109 6.84 8.90 -19.04
N ASP A 110 7.90 8.89 -18.23
CA ASP A 110 9.23 8.40 -18.61
C ASP A 110 9.26 6.87 -18.79
N TYR A 111 8.35 6.16 -18.10
CA TYR A 111 8.19 4.70 -18.17
C TYR A 111 6.78 4.34 -18.66
N PRO A 112 6.51 4.36 -19.98
CA PRO A 112 5.17 4.09 -20.53
C PRO A 112 4.64 2.67 -20.25
N ASP A 113 5.54 1.73 -20.00
CA ASP A 113 5.26 0.35 -19.61
C ASP A 113 5.08 0.17 -18.08
N ALA A 114 5.22 1.25 -17.31
CA ALA A 114 4.89 1.24 -15.89
C ALA A 114 3.37 1.24 -15.68
N GLY A 115 2.90 0.21 -15.01
CA GLY A 115 1.51 0.13 -14.52
C GLY A 115 1.33 0.82 -13.17
N MET A 116 2.41 0.81 -12.36
CA MET A 116 2.43 1.45 -11.05
C MET A 116 3.76 2.15 -10.78
N ALA A 117 3.71 3.22 -9.99
CA ALA A 117 4.87 3.86 -9.42
C ALA A 117 4.70 4.06 -7.91
N GLY A 118 5.80 3.95 -7.17
CA GLY A 118 5.89 4.28 -5.76
C GLY A 118 7.11 5.13 -5.48
N CYS A 119 7.14 5.79 -4.34
CA CYS A 119 8.24 6.64 -3.92
C CYS A 119 8.81 6.19 -2.57
N LEU A 120 9.82 6.91 -2.09
CA LEU A 120 10.39 6.67 -0.78
C LEU A 120 9.34 6.93 0.31
N VAL A 121 8.94 5.89 1.02
CA VAL A 121 8.08 6.02 2.19
C VAL A 121 8.96 5.95 3.44
N THR A 122 8.88 7.00 4.26
CA THR A 122 9.69 7.13 5.47
C THR A 122 8.86 7.03 6.74
N ASN A 123 9.50 6.60 7.81
CA ASN A 123 9.02 6.80 9.17
C ASN A 123 9.12 8.29 9.56
N PRO A 124 8.48 8.75 10.66
CA PRO A 124 8.60 10.13 11.15
C PRO A 124 10.04 10.56 11.47
N ASP A 125 10.93 9.63 11.78
CA ASP A 125 12.35 9.87 12.02
C ASP A 125 13.19 10.01 10.74
N GLY A 126 12.55 9.92 9.57
CA GLY A 126 13.19 10.03 8.25
C GLY A 126 13.80 8.73 7.72
N THR A 127 13.81 7.64 8.48
CA THR A 127 14.32 6.34 8.02
C THR A 127 13.38 5.70 7.00
N GLU A 128 13.91 4.93 6.03
CA GLU A 128 13.10 4.18 5.08
C GLU A 128 12.20 3.19 5.81
N GLN A 129 10.92 3.18 5.48
CA GLN A 129 9.99 2.26 6.08
C GLN A 129 10.11 0.87 5.46
N ALA A 130 10.19 -0.17 6.29
CA ALA A 130 10.24 -1.55 5.83
C ALA A 130 9.02 -1.87 4.94
N GLY A 131 9.27 -2.42 3.75
CA GLY A 131 8.25 -2.68 2.72
C GLY A 131 7.98 -1.50 1.80
N CYS A 132 8.79 -0.44 1.87
CA CYS A 132 8.74 0.69 0.93
C CYS A 132 9.01 0.24 -0.51
N ARG A 133 9.95 -0.68 -0.68
CA ARG A 133 10.34 -1.29 -1.97
C ARG A 133 10.80 -2.73 -1.76
N GLY A 134 10.64 -3.56 -2.78
CA GLY A 134 11.05 -4.95 -2.64
C GLY A 134 10.77 -5.81 -3.86
N LEU A 135 10.91 -7.10 -3.62
CA LEU A 135 10.68 -8.18 -4.55
C LEU A 135 9.38 -8.93 -4.18
N THR A 136 8.81 -9.66 -5.11
CA THR A 136 7.65 -10.52 -4.88
C THR A 136 7.90 -11.45 -3.66
N PRO A 137 7.04 -11.43 -2.64
CA PRO A 137 7.19 -12.27 -1.46
C PRO A 137 6.81 -13.73 -1.75
N THR A 138 7.67 -14.42 -2.53
CA THR A 138 7.53 -15.87 -2.74
C THR A 138 7.78 -16.64 -1.43
N PRO A 139 7.27 -17.87 -1.27
CA PRO A 139 7.54 -18.68 -0.06
C PRO A 139 9.02 -18.78 0.29
N ALA A 140 9.89 -18.97 -0.71
CA ALA A 140 11.33 -19.03 -0.52
C ALA A 140 11.92 -17.70 -0.02
N ARG A 141 11.57 -16.58 -0.65
CA ARG A 141 12.05 -15.24 -0.23
C ARG A 141 11.56 -14.86 1.17
N VAL A 142 10.31 -15.20 1.51
CA VAL A 142 9.76 -14.97 2.86
C VAL A 142 10.54 -15.80 3.89
N PHE A 143 10.82 -17.07 3.59
CA PHE A 143 11.63 -17.93 4.45
C PHE A 143 13.05 -17.40 4.63
N ASN A 144 13.72 -17.01 3.53
CA ASN A 144 15.05 -16.40 3.55
C ASN A 144 15.08 -15.14 4.44
N GLN A 145 14.08 -14.27 4.29
CA GLN A 145 13.93 -13.04 5.09
C GLN A 145 13.76 -13.35 6.58
N MET A 146 12.93 -14.34 6.92
CA MET A 146 12.70 -14.76 8.32
C MET A 146 13.95 -15.29 8.99
N LEU A 147 14.73 -16.10 8.27
CA LEU A 147 15.98 -16.69 8.75
C LEU A 147 17.20 -15.78 8.54
N LYS A 148 17.02 -14.61 7.94
CA LYS A 148 18.08 -13.66 7.62
C LYS A 148 19.23 -14.30 6.82
N LEU A 149 18.92 -15.25 5.92
CA LEU A 149 19.90 -16.04 5.18
C LEU A 149 20.81 -15.19 4.31
N GLU A 150 20.34 -14.07 3.81
CA GLU A 150 21.14 -13.11 3.04
C GLU A 150 22.36 -12.59 3.82
N LYS A 151 22.27 -12.49 5.16
CA LYS A 151 23.42 -12.08 5.99
C LYS A 151 24.56 -13.10 5.99
N PHE A 152 24.21 -14.38 5.84
CA PHE A 152 25.20 -15.48 5.79
C PHE A 152 25.68 -15.75 4.35
N PHE A 153 24.86 -15.41 3.35
CA PHE A 153 25.12 -15.65 1.93
C PHE A 153 24.89 -14.39 1.09
N PRO A 154 25.59 -13.27 1.34
CA PRO A 154 25.29 -11.95 0.75
C PRO A 154 25.41 -11.89 -0.77
N ASN A 155 26.25 -12.75 -1.37
CA ASN A 155 26.51 -12.78 -2.81
C ASN A 155 25.71 -13.84 -3.57
N ASN A 156 24.75 -14.49 -2.91
CA ASN A 156 23.94 -15.52 -3.53
C ASN A 156 22.45 -15.13 -3.55
N SER A 157 21.95 -14.75 -4.72
CA SER A 157 20.59 -14.31 -4.93
C SER A 157 19.51 -15.33 -4.53
N LYS A 158 19.86 -16.63 -4.48
CA LYS A 158 18.95 -17.68 -4.01
C LYS A 158 18.56 -17.53 -2.53
N PHE A 159 19.39 -16.85 -1.73
CA PHE A 159 19.17 -16.59 -0.32
C PHE A 159 18.68 -15.16 -0.02
N SER A 160 18.41 -14.36 -1.07
CA SER A 160 17.85 -13.01 -0.90
C SER A 160 16.46 -13.06 -0.26
N GLY A 161 16.20 -12.09 0.62
CA GLY A 161 14.87 -11.77 1.10
C GLY A 161 14.03 -11.07 0.04
N TYR A 162 12.88 -10.58 0.44
CA TYR A 162 12.01 -9.81 -0.45
C TYR A 162 12.00 -8.30 -0.13
N LEU A 163 12.48 -7.87 1.02
CA LEU A 163 12.60 -6.46 1.39
C LEU A 163 13.93 -5.89 0.90
N LEU A 164 13.88 -4.71 0.30
CA LEU A 164 15.07 -3.99 -0.16
C LEU A 164 15.44 -2.81 0.74
N SER A 165 14.73 -2.59 1.84
CA SER A 165 15.00 -1.49 2.79
C SER A 165 16.39 -1.57 3.45
N ASP A 166 17.01 -2.75 3.48
CA ASP A 166 18.37 -2.95 3.98
C ASP A 166 19.45 -2.68 2.90
N LYS A 167 19.04 -2.39 1.65
CA LYS A 167 19.94 -2.04 0.55
C LYS A 167 20.04 -0.53 0.40
N PRO A 168 21.16 -0.01 -0.13
CA PRO A 168 21.27 1.42 -0.47
C PRO A 168 20.10 1.89 -1.32
N LEU A 169 19.65 3.14 -1.11
CA LEU A 169 18.70 3.75 -2.01
C LEU A 169 19.31 3.90 -3.40
N PRO A 170 18.55 3.65 -4.47
CA PRO A 170 19.02 3.92 -5.82
C PRO A 170 19.11 5.44 -6.06
N ASP A 171 20.00 5.86 -6.96
CA ASP A 171 20.15 7.28 -7.33
C ASP A 171 19.08 7.76 -8.32
N ARG A 172 18.37 6.83 -8.97
CA ARG A 172 17.36 7.08 -10.02
C ARG A 172 16.20 6.10 -9.92
N PRO A 173 15.06 6.40 -10.58
CA PRO A 173 13.96 5.45 -10.66
C PRO A 173 14.40 4.09 -11.18
N GLN A 174 13.92 3.01 -10.55
CA GLN A 174 14.25 1.64 -10.95
C GLN A 174 13.03 0.73 -10.83
N GLU A 175 13.05 -0.34 -11.62
CA GLU A 175 12.05 -1.40 -11.55
C GLU A 175 12.18 -2.19 -10.24
N VAL A 176 11.03 -2.45 -9.60
CA VAL A 176 10.88 -3.27 -8.40
C VAL A 176 9.68 -4.20 -8.56
N GLU A 177 9.52 -5.15 -7.67
CA GLU A 177 8.37 -6.07 -7.74
C GLU A 177 7.27 -5.71 -6.71
N LEU A 178 7.56 -4.82 -5.76
CA LEU A 178 6.60 -4.24 -4.84
C LEU A 178 7.01 -2.83 -4.40
N ILE A 179 6.01 -2.05 -4.03
CA ILE A 179 6.11 -0.74 -3.42
C ILE A 179 5.29 -0.71 -2.13
N SER A 180 5.26 0.41 -1.42
CA SER A 180 4.40 0.53 -0.23
C SER A 180 2.92 0.61 -0.62
N GLY A 181 2.08 -0.23 -0.01
CA GLY A 181 0.63 -0.15 -0.14
C GLY A 181 0.01 1.14 0.42
N SER A 182 0.78 1.93 1.18
CA SER A 182 0.30 3.21 1.73
C SER A 182 0.32 4.37 0.74
N CYS A 183 1.06 4.24 -0.37
CA CYS A 183 1.17 5.23 -1.44
C CYS A 183 1.43 4.53 -2.77
N MET A 184 0.37 4.29 -3.54
CA MET A 184 0.44 3.59 -4.83
C MET A 184 -0.08 4.50 -5.93
N PHE A 185 0.79 4.90 -6.85
CA PHE A 185 0.42 5.68 -8.03
C PHE A 185 0.19 4.74 -9.21
N VAL A 186 -1.01 4.71 -9.75
CA VAL A 186 -1.48 3.65 -10.65
C VAL A 186 -2.01 4.23 -11.96
N ARG A 187 -1.60 3.66 -13.08
CA ARG A 187 -2.19 3.94 -14.39
C ARG A 187 -3.56 3.26 -14.47
N LYS A 188 -4.63 4.00 -14.74
CA LYS A 188 -6.00 3.45 -14.80
C LYS A 188 -6.13 2.31 -15.81
N LYS A 189 -5.40 2.38 -16.94
CA LYS A 189 -5.38 1.30 -17.95
C LYS A 189 -4.91 -0.02 -17.34
N THR A 190 -3.89 0.00 -16.48
CA THR A 190 -3.41 -1.21 -15.81
C THR A 190 -4.52 -1.90 -15.01
N ILE A 191 -5.37 -1.12 -14.32
CA ILE A 191 -6.53 -1.68 -13.59
C ILE A 191 -7.52 -2.36 -14.56
N GLY A 192 -7.71 -1.79 -15.75
CA GLY A 192 -8.53 -2.41 -16.80
C GLY A 192 -8.02 -3.78 -17.22
N ASP A 193 -6.71 -3.95 -17.28
CA ASP A 193 -6.05 -5.18 -17.74
C ASP A 193 -5.98 -6.26 -16.64
N ILE A 194 -5.71 -5.86 -15.38
CA ILE A 194 -5.46 -6.80 -14.28
C ILE A 194 -6.60 -6.91 -13.25
N GLY A 195 -7.58 -6.04 -13.33
CA GLY A 195 -8.70 -5.94 -12.39
C GLY A 195 -8.38 -5.12 -11.13
N LEU A 196 -9.42 -4.87 -10.35
CA LEU A 196 -9.39 -4.14 -9.08
C LEU A 196 -8.67 -4.90 -7.96
N LEU A 197 -8.51 -4.27 -6.80
CA LEU A 197 -8.06 -4.95 -5.58
C LEU A 197 -9.00 -6.12 -5.25
N ASP A 198 -8.45 -7.24 -4.78
CA ASP A 198 -9.26 -8.40 -4.40
C ASP A 198 -9.98 -8.14 -3.06
N ALA A 199 -11.27 -7.87 -3.12
CA ALA A 199 -12.11 -7.55 -1.96
C ALA A 199 -12.19 -8.66 -0.88
N LYS A 200 -11.66 -9.84 -1.14
CA LYS A 200 -11.55 -10.92 -0.14
C LYS A 200 -10.40 -10.68 0.85
N TYR A 201 -9.51 -9.71 0.59
CA TYR A 201 -8.59 -9.18 1.58
C TYR A 201 -9.27 -8.01 2.30
N PHE A 202 -9.52 -8.18 3.57
CA PHE A 202 -10.06 -7.09 4.39
C PHE A 202 -9.00 -6.04 4.68
N LEU A 203 -7.80 -6.50 5.07
CA LEU A 203 -6.64 -5.66 5.39
C LEU A 203 -5.37 -6.51 5.33
N TYR A 204 -4.31 -6.00 4.73
CA TYR A 204 -3.01 -6.62 4.47
C TYR A 204 -2.99 -7.70 3.39
N CYS A 205 -1.92 -7.71 2.62
CA CYS A 205 -1.61 -8.56 1.49
C CYS A 205 -2.46 -8.32 0.22
N GLU A 206 -3.43 -7.41 0.24
CA GLU A 206 -4.14 -6.96 -0.95
C GLU A 206 -3.21 -6.27 -1.94
N ASP A 207 -2.24 -5.52 -1.41
CA ASP A 207 -1.18 -4.85 -2.16
C ASP A 207 -0.24 -5.87 -2.82
N TYR A 208 0.22 -6.89 -2.10
CA TYR A 208 1.04 -7.98 -2.66
C TYR A 208 0.31 -8.75 -3.77
N ASP A 209 -0.99 -9.03 -3.58
CA ASP A 209 -1.84 -9.62 -4.61
C ASP A 209 -1.88 -8.75 -5.87
N TRP A 210 -2.03 -7.44 -5.68
CA TRP A 210 -2.17 -6.52 -6.79
C TRP A 210 -0.85 -6.34 -7.54
N PHE A 211 0.26 -6.16 -6.83
CA PHE A 211 1.61 -6.08 -7.42
C PHE A 211 1.94 -7.34 -8.23
N TYR A 212 1.63 -8.51 -7.68
CA TYR A 212 1.85 -9.77 -8.40
C TYR A 212 1.04 -9.82 -9.71
N ARG A 213 -0.23 -9.40 -9.70
CA ARG A 213 -1.06 -9.33 -10.91
C ARG A 213 -0.59 -8.27 -11.90
N VAL A 214 -0.05 -7.13 -11.45
CA VAL A 214 0.58 -6.12 -12.33
C VAL A 214 1.71 -6.76 -13.11
N ILE A 215 2.62 -7.44 -12.44
CA ILE A 215 3.76 -8.11 -13.07
C ILE A 215 3.31 -9.23 -14.01
N GLN A 216 2.36 -10.06 -13.58
CA GLN A 216 1.81 -11.13 -14.43
C GLN A 216 1.06 -10.60 -15.66
N GLY A 217 0.51 -9.40 -15.57
CA GLY A 217 -0.11 -8.67 -16.69
C GLY A 217 0.89 -8.00 -17.64
N GLY A 218 2.20 -8.19 -17.43
CA GLY A 218 3.25 -7.62 -18.26
C GLY A 218 3.56 -6.15 -18.00
N TRP A 219 2.99 -5.56 -16.94
CA TRP A 219 3.26 -4.20 -16.50
C TRP A 219 4.45 -4.15 -15.52
N LYS A 220 5.18 -3.05 -15.53
CA LYS A 220 6.26 -2.78 -14.56
C LYS A 220 5.75 -2.00 -13.35
N ILE A 221 6.48 -2.14 -12.24
CA ILE A 221 6.35 -1.32 -11.04
C ILE A 221 7.65 -0.53 -10.89
N ILE A 222 7.57 0.79 -10.85
CA ILE A 222 8.74 1.66 -10.74
C ILE A 222 8.77 2.30 -9.35
N PHE A 223 9.90 2.16 -8.68
CA PHE A 223 10.22 2.89 -7.45
C PHE A 223 11.07 4.11 -7.77
N THR A 224 10.73 5.28 -7.24
CA THR A 224 11.55 6.49 -7.34
C THR A 224 12.01 6.99 -5.95
N PRO A 225 13.30 7.27 -5.77
CA PRO A 225 13.83 7.90 -4.56
C PRO A 225 13.74 9.43 -4.57
N GLN A 226 13.34 10.04 -5.70
CA GLN A 226 13.41 11.49 -5.94
C GLN A 226 12.33 12.27 -5.20
N THR A 227 11.31 11.59 -4.70
CA THR A 227 10.30 12.17 -3.82
C THR A 227 9.98 11.22 -2.68
N LYS A 228 9.45 11.76 -1.58
CA LYS A 228 9.18 11.00 -0.37
C LYS A 228 7.80 11.29 0.20
N VAL A 229 7.27 10.30 0.90
CA VAL A 229 6.03 10.36 1.68
C VAL A 229 6.34 9.96 3.11
N THR A 230 5.95 10.74 4.10
CA THR A 230 6.07 10.35 5.51
C THR A 230 4.80 9.61 5.92
N HIS A 231 4.92 8.35 6.32
CA HIS A 231 3.82 7.55 6.79
C HIS A 231 3.88 7.41 8.31
N ILE A 232 3.03 8.15 8.97
CA ILE A 232 2.89 8.11 10.42
C ILE A 232 2.00 6.90 10.73
N LYS A 233 2.58 5.70 10.83
CA LYS A 233 1.80 4.53 11.28
C LYS A 233 1.00 4.91 12.51
N SER A 234 -0.24 5.32 12.26
CA SER A 234 -1.07 5.97 13.23
C SER A 234 -1.43 5.04 14.38
N TYR A 235 -1.99 5.62 15.40
CA TYR A 235 -2.57 5.12 16.64
C TYR A 235 -3.09 3.68 16.64
N SER A 236 -3.57 3.17 15.50
CA SER A 236 -4.03 1.79 15.31
C SER A 236 -2.89 0.75 15.35
N THR A 237 -1.62 1.16 15.25
CA THR A 237 -0.48 0.22 15.21
C THR A 237 0.36 0.20 16.48
N GLN A 238 0.21 1.14 17.39
CA GLN A 238 0.90 1.07 18.71
C GLN A 238 0.32 -0.04 19.60
N GLN A 239 -0.96 -0.38 19.40
CA GLN A 239 -1.58 -1.59 19.95
C GLN A 239 -2.20 -2.33 18.77
N ILE A 240 -1.44 -3.24 18.13
CA ILE A 240 -1.99 -4.07 17.06
C ILE A 240 -3.11 -4.93 17.67
N PRO A 241 -4.38 -4.67 17.38
CA PRO A 241 -5.46 -5.51 17.89
C PRO A 241 -5.24 -6.95 17.41
N ILE A 242 -5.57 -7.94 18.21
CA ILE A 242 -5.47 -9.36 17.83
C ILE A 242 -6.21 -9.64 16.53
N SER A 243 -7.31 -8.92 16.26
CA SER A 243 -8.05 -8.98 15.00
C SER A 243 -7.19 -8.63 13.78
N VAL A 244 -6.31 -7.63 13.89
CA VAL A 244 -5.40 -7.21 12.81
C VAL A 244 -4.37 -8.30 12.50
N LEU A 245 -3.86 -8.99 13.52
CA LEU A 245 -2.98 -10.17 13.32
C LEU A 245 -3.72 -11.28 12.57
N GLY A 246 -5.00 -11.48 12.91
CA GLY A 246 -5.88 -12.45 12.23
C GLY A 246 -6.06 -12.10 10.74
N TYR A 247 -6.32 -10.83 10.41
CA TYR A 247 -6.43 -10.41 9.00
C TYR A 247 -5.12 -10.62 8.24
N LYS A 248 -3.99 -10.28 8.84
CA LYS A 248 -2.67 -10.49 8.23
C LYS A 248 -2.39 -11.97 7.96
N ALA A 249 -2.67 -12.83 8.92
CA ALA A 249 -2.51 -14.29 8.76
C ALA A 249 -3.44 -14.85 7.65
N LYS A 250 -4.70 -14.44 7.62
CA LYS A 250 -5.66 -14.81 6.57
C LYS A 250 -5.20 -14.30 5.19
N GLY A 251 -4.71 -13.06 5.12
CA GLY A 251 -4.19 -12.46 3.90
C GLY A 251 -2.98 -13.23 3.34
N MET A 252 -1.99 -13.52 4.20
CA MET A 252 -0.81 -14.32 3.82
C MET A 252 -1.19 -15.71 3.30
N TRP A 253 -2.13 -16.37 3.99
CA TRP A 253 -2.61 -17.70 3.58
C TRP A 253 -3.37 -17.64 2.25
N ARG A 254 -4.23 -16.61 2.06
CA ARG A 254 -4.92 -16.39 0.78
C ARG A 254 -3.95 -16.16 -0.36
N TYR A 255 -2.95 -15.28 -0.16
CA TYR A 255 -1.92 -14.96 -1.14
C TYR A 255 -1.14 -16.21 -1.58
N HIS A 256 -0.67 -17.01 -0.60
CA HIS A 256 -0.01 -18.28 -0.90
C HIS A 256 -0.91 -19.25 -1.69
N ASN A 257 -2.15 -19.44 -1.25
CA ASN A 257 -3.07 -20.36 -1.93
C ASN A 257 -3.43 -19.92 -3.35
N LYS A 258 -3.53 -18.60 -3.58
CA LYS A 258 -3.92 -18.06 -4.87
C LYS A 258 -2.81 -18.19 -5.92
N PHE A 259 -1.56 -17.99 -5.52
CA PHE A 259 -0.46 -17.84 -6.47
C PHE A 259 0.62 -18.91 -6.41
N PHE A 260 0.78 -19.60 -5.29
CA PHE A 260 1.93 -20.49 -5.10
C PHE A 260 1.56 -21.92 -4.74
N LYS A 261 0.33 -22.20 -4.34
CA LYS A 261 -0.06 -23.52 -3.85
C LYS A 261 0.16 -24.62 -4.89
N ASN A 262 -0.20 -24.36 -6.15
CA ASN A 262 -0.13 -25.35 -7.21
C ASN A 262 1.32 -25.69 -7.61
N ASP A 263 2.24 -24.73 -7.46
CA ASP A 263 3.65 -24.88 -7.78
C ASP A 263 4.49 -25.28 -6.55
N SER A 264 3.87 -25.39 -5.38
CA SER A 264 4.51 -25.73 -4.11
C SER A 264 4.32 -27.20 -3.77
N SER A 265 5.39 -27.84 -3.27
CA SER A 265 5.24 -29.16 -2.69
C SER A 265 4.37 -29.12 -1.43
N PHE A 266 3.81 -30.27 -1.04
CA PHE A 266 3.08 -30.42 0.23
C PHE A 266 3.89 -29.90 1.43
N PHE A 267 5.18 -30.25 1.50
CA PHE A 267 6.08 -29.81 2.59
C PHE A 267 6.29 -28.29 2.58
N SER A 268 6.45 -27.67 1.42
CA SER A 268 6.58 -26.22 1.31
C SER A 268 5.31 -25.51 1.80
N THR A 269 4.14 -25.98 1.39
CA THR A 269 2.85 -25.44 1.84
C THR A 269 2.65 -25.62 3.35
N LEU A 270 3.05 -26.77 3.90
CA LEU A 270 3.00 -27.03 5.34
C LEU A 270 3.92 -26.08 6.12
N LEU A 271 5.15 -25.85 5.64
CA LEU A 271 6.08 -24.88 6.25
C LEU A 271 5.54 -23.45 6.23
N VAL A 272 4.92 -23.02 5.13
CA VAL A 272 4.25 -21.71 5.06
C VAL A 272 3.14 -21.62 6.11
N ARG A 273 2.32 -22.66 6.25
CA ARG A 273 1.25 -22.70 7.25
C ARG A 273 1.78 -22.61 8.68
N ILE A 274 2.82 -23.40 8.99
CA ILE A 274 3.50 -23.38 10.30
C ILE A 274 4.08 -21.97 10.56
N GLY A 275 4.76 -21.37 9.59
CA GLY A 275 5.33 -20.02 9.71
C GLY A 275 4.27 -18.94 10.01
N ILE A 276 3.12 -19.00 9.33
CA ILE A 276 2.00 -18.07 9.58
C ILE A 276 1.45 -18.27 11.00
N LEU A 277 1.21 -19.51 11.42
CA LEU A 277 0.67 -19.83 12.75
C LEU A 277 1.65 -19.46 13.88
N SER A 278 2.94 -19.77 13.71
CA SER A 278 3.99 -19.42 14.67
C SER A 278 4.08 -17.92 14.86
N ARG A 279 4.04 -17.16 13.75
CA ARG A 279 4.04 -15.68 13.80
C ARG A 279 2.80 -15.15 14.52
N LEU A 280 1.62 -15.71 14.24
CA LEU A 280 0.38 -15.33 14.92
C LEU A 280 0.47 -15.58 16.42
N PHE A 281 1.01 -16.74 16.83
CA PHE A 281 1.20 -17.11 18.24
C PHE A 281 2.18 -16.16 18.96
N VAL A 282 3.36 -15.92 18.38
CA VAL A 282 4.39 -15.05 18.99
C VAL A 282 3.87 -13.61 19.14
N LEU A 283 3.30 -13.05 18.08
CA LEU A 283 2.78 -11.67 18.12
C LEU A 283 1.53 -11.54 18.99
N GLY A 284 0.69 -12.59 19.04
CA GLY A 284 -0.47 -12.65 19.91
C GLY A 284 -0.07 -12.61 21.40
N ASN A 285 0.94 -13.38 21.79
CA ASN A 285 1.45 -13.36 23.16
C ASN A 285 2.09 -12.01 23.53
N ILE A 286 2.83 -11.36 22.61
CA ILE A 286 3.39 -10.02 22.83
C ILE A 286 2.27 -8.99 23.03
N CYS A 287 1.17 -9.09 22.28
CA CYS A 287 0.01 -8.21 22.45
C CYS A 287 -0.72 -8.41 23.78
N LEU A 288 -0.78 -9.66 24.29
CA LEU A 288 -1.41 -9.98 25.55
C LEU A 288 -0.55 -9.57 26.75
N SER A 289 0.78 -9.64 26.65
CA SER A 289 1.70 -9.27 27.75
C SER A 289 1.87 -7.77 27.94
N LYS A 290 1.37 -6.94 27.00
CA LYS A 290 1.40 -5.47 27.08
C LYS A 290 0.08 -4.83 27.57
N LYS A 291 -0.91 -5.65 27.91
CA LYS A 291 -2.14 -5.26 28.60
C LYS A 291 -2.04 -5.47 30.09
#